data_e7b56ec67ed1f36ffe68cbd81218bf09
#
_entry.id   e7b56ec67ed1f36ffe68cbd81218bf09
#
_cell.length_a   1.000
_cell.length_b   1.000
_cell.length_c   1.000
_cell.angle_alpha   90.00
_cell.angle_beta   90.00
_cell.angle_gamma   90.00
#
_symmetry.space_group_name_H-M   'P 1'
#
loop_
_entity.id
_entity.type
_entity.pdbx_description
1 polymer ?
#
loop_
_entity_poly.entity_id
_entity_poly.type
_entity_poly.pdbx_seq_one_letter_code
_entity_poly.pdbx_strand_id
1 'polypeptide(L)'
;MQYESHKKVTGFSGNEIFCLNKLGFTAGQLCVGNEVVAIGALGVATSTLANIAGGEITRVTELVHEGRKAAFERMMQEVRAAGGAGLAGVSFDMINQGGNLEFISLGSVLHHPTSSINVFFSTSSSGQNLYAQMDAGFNPHSFVFGNVAYSIGVGGGLKGLGRSLIRGEVKEFTEIYNSTRHLALSRIKEEAKLVKANAVIGIETNIMSLYGAQEMIMVGTAATHPNLNAYQQDPVTSSLTNVELWNLVNLGYLPIKMVIGVSVYSLGFGGSLKSVLGILIGGKIDTMTQLLYEAREKALARIQADANECGADEVVGAKTYIFDMGGGLVEFMVIGTAVKKFSDVTTKNPQILPQAIIEDRDTVINSEYGSSTTISKSSERSSIKTQFGIFQIIGIVIFIMVYVYLVVFKR
;
A
#
# COMPACT_ATOMS: atom_id res chain seq x y z
N MET A 1 41.22 18.22 3.10
CA MET A 1 40.23 18.55 4.14
C MET A 1 40.07 17.31 5.01
N GLN A 2 40.51 17.35 6.26
CA GLN A 2 40.20 16.30 7.24
C GLN A 2 38.71 16.42 7.54
N TYR A 3 37.94 15.43 7.16
CA TYR A 3 36.55 15.28 7.64
C TYR A 3 36.64 15.00 9.14
N GLU A 4 36.31 16.01 9.96
CA GLU A 4 35.96 15.76 11.37
C GLU A 4 34.93 14.64 11.42
N SER A 5 35.09 13.69 12.33
CA SER A 5 34.15 12.58 12.51
C SER A 5 32.81 13.14 12.92
N HIS A 6 31.94 13.40 11.93
CA HIS A 6 30.60 13.86 12.21
C HIS A 6 29.87 12.80 13.04
N LYS A 7 29.15 13.23 14.07
CA LYS A 7 28.31 12.35 14.87
C LYS A 7 27.30 11.66 13.94
N LYS A 8 27.19 10.35 14.03
CA LYS A 8 26.22 9.59 13.24
C LYS A 8 24.81 10.02 13.63
N VAL A 9 23.98 10.31 12.63
CA VAL A 9 22.54 10.55 12.79
C VAL A 9 21.84 9.32 12.26
N THR A 10 21.03 8.67 13.08
CA THR A 10 20.24 7.49 12.70
C THR A 10 18.74 7.81 12.77
N GLY A 11 17.92 7.14 11.97
CA GLY A 11 16.47 7.20 12.07
C GLY A 11 15.89 6.28 13.18
N PHE A 12 16.72 5.42 13.78
CA PHE A 12 16.24 4.48 14.81
C PHE A 12 16.04 5.15 16.17
N SER A 13 14.92 4.82 16.81
CA SER A 13 14.64 5.16 18.21
C SER A 13 15.48 4.34 19.19
N GLY A 14 15.42 4.68 20.47
CA GLY A 14 16.12 3.93 21.52
C GLY A 14 15.66 2.48 21.66
N ASN A 15 14.34 2.22 21.52
CA ASN A 15 13.79 0.86 21.57
C ASN A 15 14.20 0.05 20.33
N GLU A 16 14.24 0.66 19.16
CA GLU A 16 14.71 0.02 17.94
C GLU A 16 16.18 -0.37 18.03
N ILE A 17 17.04 0.54 18.52
CA ILE A 17 18.47 0.25 18.75
C ILE A 17 18.64 -0.92 19.72
N PHE A 18 17.84 -0.98 20.79
CA PHE A 18 17.87 -2.10 21.72
C PHE A 18 17.49 -3.42 21.03
N CYS A 19 16.42 -3.45 20.26
CA CYS A 19 15.97 -4.63 19.51
C CYS A 19 17.01 -5.09 18.50
N LEU A 20 17.61 -4.15 17.75
CA LEU A 20 18.66 -4.42 16.78
C LEU A 20 19.91 -5.00 17.44
N ASN A 21 20.30 -4.48 18.61
CA ASN A 21 21.43 -5.02 19.36
C ASN A 21 21.20 -6.48 19.79
N LYS A 22 19.95 -6.84 20.15
CA LYS A 22 19.60 -8.24 20.47
C LYS A 22 19.69 -9.18 19.25
N LEU A 23 19.61 -8.65 18.05
CA LEU A 23 19.86 -9.36 16.79
C LEU A 23 21.34 -9.37 16.38
N GLY A 24 22.22 -8.70 17.13
CA GLY A 24 23.63 -8.55 16.81
C GLY A 24 23.97 -7.39 15.87
N PHE A 25 22.99 -6.53 15.54
CA PHE A 25 23.23 -5.35 14.72
C PHE A 25 23.53 -4.11 15.54
N THR A 26 24.33 -3.22 14.96
CA THR A 26 24.51 -1.86 15.46
C THR A 26 23.88 -0.86 14.48
N ALA A 27 23.22 0.15 15.03
CA ALA A 27 22.60 1.21 14.25
C ALA A 27 23.66 2.02 13.50
N GLY A 28 23.44 2.20 12.21
CA GLY A 28 24.22 3.05 11.33
C GLY A 28 23.51 4.39 11.06
N GLN A 29 23.96 5.08 10.03
CA GLN A 29 23.41 6.37 9.63
C GLN A 29 22.09 6.25 8.88
N LEU A 30 21.30 7.33 8.92
CA LEU A 30 20.16 7.55 8.04
C LEU A 30 20.67 7.80 6.62
N CYS A 31 20.09 7.11 5.64
CA CYS A 31 20.35 7.28 4.22
C CYS A 31 19.08 7.76 3.50
N VAL A 32 19.27 8.61 2.51
CA VAL A 32 18.18 9.23 1.73
C VAL A 32 18.53 9.12 0.25
N GLY A 33 17.57 8.74 -0.57
CA GLY A 33 17.67 8.83 -2.01
C GLY A 33 16.46 9.58 -2.57
N ASN A 34 16.68 10.41 -3.58
CA ASN A 34 15.60 11.13 -4.24
C ASN A 34 15.74 11.06 -5.77
N GLU A 35 14.61 11.14 -6.45
CA GLU A 35 14.50 11.23 -7.92
C GLU A 35 13.38 12.19 -8.27
N VAL A 36 13.61 13.06 -9.24
CA VAL A 36 12.58 13.98 -9.75
C VAL A 36 12.25 13.61 -11.19
N VAL A 37 10.99 13.31 -11.44
CA VAL A 37 10.49 12.92 -12.76
C VAL A 37 9.47 13.94 -13.24
N ALA A 38 9.68 14.49 -14.45
CA ALA A 38 8.70 15.34 -15.11
C ALA A 38 7.64 14.48 -15.80
N ILE A 39 6.38 14.66 -15.44
CA ILE A 39 5.29 13.91 -16.09
C ILE A 39 5.06 14.38 -17.53
N GLY A 40 5.30 15.64 -17.82
CA GLY A 40 5.18 16.23 -19.15
C GLY A 40 3.75 16.15 -19.74
N ALA A 41 3.55 16.78 -20.89
CA ALA A 41 2.28 16.77 -21.61
C ALA A 41 1.83 15.36 -22.05
N LEU A 42 2.79 14.43 -22.25
CA LEU A 42 2.50 13.04 -22.65
C LEU A 42 1.83 12.24 -21.53
N GLY A 43 2.21 12.45 -20.28
CA GLY A 43 1.58 11.79 -19.13
C GLY A 43 0.13 12.24 -18.92
N VAL A 44 -0.14 13.52 -19.13
CA VAL A 44 -1.50 14.08 -19.04
C VAL A 44 -2.37 13.57 -20.20
N ALA A 45 -1.85 13.54 -21.43
CA ALA A 45 -2.60 13.06 -22.60
C ALA A 45 -2.91 11.55 -22.50
N THR A 46 -1.95 10.73 -22.07
CA THR A 46 -2.18 9.27 -21.91
C THR A 46 -3.11 8.98 -20.73
N SER A 47 -3.04 9.75 -19.63
CA SER A 47 -4.00 9.61 -18.53
C SER A 47 -5.41 10.01 -18.96
N THR A 48 -5.55 11.03 -19.81
CA THR A 48 -6.87 11.45 -20.34
C THR A 48 -7.48 10.37 -21.23
N LEU A 49 -6.70 9.72 -22.10
CA LEU A 49 -7.18 8.63 -22.96
C LEU A 49 -7.51 7.36 -22.16
N ALA A 50 -6.67 7.00 -21.17
CA ALA A 50 -6.94 5.86 -20.29
C ALA A 50 -8.13 6.12 -19.36
N ASN A 51 -8.39 7.38 -18.99
CA ASN A 51 -9.60 7.78 -18.27
C ASN A 51 -10.88 7.53 -19.07
N ILE A 52 -10.81 7.42 -20.41
CA ILE A 52 -11.94 7.07 -21.25
C ILE A 52 -12.24 5.56 -21.21
N ALA A 53 -11.22 4.73 -21.15
CA ALA A 53 -11.35 3.27 -21.20
C ALA A 53 -11.54 2.60 -19.82
N GLY A 54 -10.99 3.18 -18.76
CA GLY A 54 -10.92 2.55 -17.43
C GLY A 54 -9.84 1.45 -17.31
N GLY A 55 -9.47 1.11 -16.08
CA GLY A 55 -8.46 0.11 -15.79
C GLY A 55 -7.05 0.66 -15.56
N GLU A 56 -6.02 -0.16 -15.74
CA GLU A 56 -4.64 0.24 -15.52
C GLU A 56 -4.15 1.26 -16.55
N ILE A 57 -3.41 2.26 -16.07
CA ILE A 57 -2.66 3.23 -16.89
C ILE A 57 -1.18 2.82 -16.87
N THR A 58 -0.83 1.82 -17.68
CA THR A 58 0.47 1.15 -17.68
C THR A 58 1.64 2.14 -17.73
N ARG A 59 1.58 3.15 -18.59
CA ARG A 59 2.66 4.13 -18.73
C ARG A 59 2.88 5.00 -17.48
N VAL A 60 1.80 5.32 -16.75
CA VAL A 60 1.91 6.03 -15.46
C VAL A 60 2.43 5.09 -14.39
N THR A 61 1.96 3.85 -14.38
CA THR A 61 2.46 2.81 -13.48
C THR A 61 3.97 2.63 -13.63
N GLU A 62 4.47 2.45 -14.85
CA GLU A 62 5.89 2.29 -15.16
C GLU A 62 6.71 3.50 -14.72
N LEU A 63 6.28 4.72 -15.09
CA LEU A 63 6.98 5.95 -14.75
C LEU A 63 7.13 6.13 -13.23
N VAL A 64 6.08 5.86 -12.48
CA VAL A 64 6.09 5.97 -11.01
C VAL A 64 6.92 4.84 -10.39
N HIS A 65 6.86 3.63 -10.96
CA HIS A 65 7.70 2.51 -10.54
C HIS A 65 9.19 2.82 -10.72
N GLU A 66 9.59 3.30 -11.90
CA GLU A 66 10.97 3.65 -12.22
C GLU A 66 11.48 4.81 -11.34
N GLY A 67 10.64 5.83 -11.09
CA GLY A 67 10.99 6.94 -10.21
C GLY A 67 11.32 6.48 -8.79
N ARG A 68 10.48 5.62 -8.20
CA ARG A 68 10.74 5.03 -6.88
C ARG A 68 11.97 4.15 -6.87
N LYS A 69 12.14 3.33 -7.90
CA LYS A 69 13.32 2.48 -8.03
C LYS A 69 14.60 3.29 -8.11
N ALA A 70 14.64 4.38 -8.88
CA ALA A 70 15.79 5.26 -8.98
C ALA A 70 16.10 5.95 -7.64
N ALA A 71 15.09 6.42 -6.91
CA ALA A 71 15.27 6.97 -5.56
C ALA A 71 15.85 5.92 -4.60
N PHE A 72 15.32 4.69 -4.62
CA PHE A 72 15.82 3.59 -3.82
C PHE A 72 17.28 3.23 -4.18
N GLU A 73 17.62 3.15 -5.45
CA GLU A 73 18.99 2.84 -5.90
C GLU A 73 19.99 3.90 -5.46
N ARG A 74 19.63 5.19 -5.46
CA ARG A 74 20.48 6.27 -4.93
C ARG A 74 20.71 6.13 -3.44
N MET A 75 19.64 5.84 -2.66
CA MET A 75 19.80 5.55 -1.25
C MET A 75 20.74 4.35 -1.04
N MET A 76 20.60 3.29 -1.85
CA MET A 76 21.48 2.12 -1.78
C MET A 76 22.95 2.42 -2.08
N GLN A 77 23.25 3.45 -2.89
CA GLN A 77 24.64 3.92 -3.09
C GLN A 77 25.22 4.49 -1.80
N GLU A 78 24.45 5.31 -1.05
CA GLU A 78 24.86 5.80 0.26
C GLU A 78 25.09 4.67 1.26
N VAL A 79 24.21 3.68 1.29
CA VAL A 79 24.31 2.49 2.16
C VAL A 79 25.60 1.72 1.89
N ARG A 80 25.93 1.50 0.61
CA ARG A 80 27.18 0.82 0.20
C ARG A 80 28.40 1.63 0.61
N ALA A 81 28.38 2.96 0.43
CA ALA A 81 29.46 3.84 0.84
C ALA A 81 29.67 3.84 2.37
N ALA A 82 28.59 3.60 3.14
CA ALA A 82 28.64 3.46 4.59
C ALA A 82 29.14 2.09 5.08
N GLY A 83 29.36 1.11 4.18
CA GLY A 83 29.78 -0.25 4.53
C GLY A 83 28.72 -1.01 5.34
N GLY A 84 27.44 -0.80 5.02
CA GLY A 84 26.32 -1.44 5.73
C GLY A 84 26.21 -2.94 5.44
N ALA A 85 25.84 -3.71 6.47
CA ALA A 85 25.46 -5.13 6.35
C ALA A 85 23.96 -5.29 6.04
N GLY A 86 23.15 -4.26 6.27
CA GLY A 86 21.74 -4.24 5.98
C GLY A 86 21.16 -2.83 6.02
N LEU A 87 19.89 -2.73 5.66
CA LEU A 87 19.11 -1.49 5.66
C LEU A 87 17.72 -1.80 6.22
N ALA A 88 17.29 -1.06 7.24
CA ALA A 88 15.98 -1.23 7.87
C ALA A 88 15.19 0.08 7.90
N GLY A 89 13.86 -0.06 8.09
CA GLY A 89 12.93 1.07 8.08
C GLY A 89 12.81 1.72 6.71
N VAL A 90 12.94 0.95 5.63
CA VAL A 90 12.80 1.50 4.28
C VAL A 90 11.38 1.99 4.05
N SER A 91 11.25 3.24 3.64
CA SER A 91 9.99 3.88 3.29
C SER A 91 10.11 4.70 2.02
N PHE A 92 8.97 4.91 1.35
CA PHE A 92 8.83 5.79 0.21
C PHE A 92 7.91 6.95 0.51
N ASP A 93 8.24 8.11 -0.04
CA ASP A 93 7.31 9.22 -0.19
C ASP A 93 7.30 9.72 -1.63
N MET A 94 6.21 10.38 -2.02
CA MET A 94 6.04 10.97 -3.33
C MET A 94 5.40 12.34 -3.20
N ILE A 95 6.11 13.36 -3.65
CA ILE A 95 5.68 14.76 -3.58
C ILE A 95 5.37 15.26 -4.99
N ASN A 96 4.18 15.84 -5.17
CA ASN A 96 3.81 16.49 -6.42
C ASN A 96 4.12 17.99 -6.35
N GLN A 97 5.06 18.44 -7.18
CA GLN A 97 5.46 19.85 -7.27
C GLN A 97 5.36 20.37 -8.71
N GLY A 98 4.30 21.14 -9.00
CA GLY A 98 4.22 21.90 -10.24
C GLY A 98 4.29 21.10 -11.55
N GLY A 99 3.81 19.86 -11.56
CA GLY A 99 3.84 18.96 -12.73
C GLY A 99 5.04 18.01 -12.74
N ASN A 100 5.89 18.05 -11.70
CA ASN A 100 6.95 17.08 -11.44
C ASN A 100 6.57 16.20 -10.26
N LEU A 101 6.99 14.94 -10.28
CA LEU A 101 6.93 14.03 -9.14
C LEU A 101 8.32 13.88 -8.56
N GLU A 102 8.47 14.20 -7.29
CA GLU A 102 9.67 13.88 -6.52
C GLU A 102 9.41 12.61 -5.71
N PHE A 103 10.26 11.62 -5.91
CA PHE A 103 10.27 10.37 -5.15
C PHE A 103 11.40 10.42 -4.14
N ILE A 104 11.08 10.10 -2.90
CA ILE A 104 12.04 10.08 -1.79
C ILE A 104 12.02 8.69 -1.17
N SER A 105 13.21 8.13 -0.95
CA SER A 105 13.40 6.88 -0.22
C SER A 105 14.25 7.15 1.02
N LEU A 106 13.82 6.64 2.16
CA LEU A 106 14.52 6.73 3.45
C LEU A 106 14.81 5.35 3.98
N GLY A 107 15.88 5.21 4.77
CA GLY A 107 16.20 4.01 5.53
C GLY A 107 17.44 4.21 6.38
N SER A 108 17.64 3.38 7.38
CA SER A 108 18.81 3.46 8.26
C SER A 108 19.69 2.22 8.14
N VAL A 109 20.99 2.46 8.03
CA VAL A 109 22.01 1.42 7.84
C VAL A 109 22.12 0.54 9.10
N LEU A 110 22.33 -0.74 8.88
CA LEU A 110 22.68 -1.70 9.91
C LEU A 110 24.11 -2.19 9.70
N HIS A 111 24.91 -2.22 10.76
CA HIS A 111 26.24 -2.82 10.75
C HIS A 111 26.22 -4.11 11.56
N HIS A 112 27.01 -5.08 11.15
CA HIS A 112 27.22 -6.33 11.89
C HIS A 112 28.72 -6.51 12.17
N PRO A 113 29.10 -6.89 13.41
CA PRO A 113 30.52 -6.95 13.81
C PRO A 113 31.32 -8.06 13.09
N THR A 114 30.65 -9.07 12.57
CA THR A 114 31.30 -10.15 11.82
C THR A 114 31.17 -9.89 10.32
N SER A 115 32.31 -9.74 9.63
CA SER A 115 32.41 -9.65 8.16
C SER A 115 31.85 -10.89 7.42
N SER A 116 31.30 -11.87 8.13
CA SER A 116 30.78 -13.13 7.61
C SER A 116 29.30 -13.12 7.25
N ILE A 117 28.56 -12.02 7.44
CA ILE A 117 27.26 -11.85 6.80
C ILE A 117 27.52 -11.38 5.36
N ASN A 118 27.79 -12.36 4.50
CA ASN A 118 28.03 -12.13 3.07
C ASN A 118 26.76 -11.76 2.30
N VAL A 119 25.63 -11.58 2.98
CA VAL A 119 24.34 -11.28 2.32
C VAL A 119 23.78 -9.99 2.91
N PHE A 120 23.91 -8.94 2.11
CA PHE A 120 23.22 -7.68 2.38
C PHE A 120 21.70 -7.89 2.27
N PHE A 121 20.93 -7.30 3.20
CA PHE A 121 19.48 -7.30 3.11
C PHE A 121 18.91 -5.87 3.26
N SER A 122 17.68 -5.67 2.78
CA SER A 122 16.89 -4.47 3.03
C SER A 122 15.48 -4.84 3.46
N THR A 123 14.85 -4.02 4.30
CA THR A 123 13.54 -4.32 4.86
C THR A 123 12.74 -3.04 5.13
N SER A 124 11.40 -3.10 4.93
CA SER A 124 10.48 -2.07 5.40
C SER A 124 10.32 -2.06 6.91
N SER A 125 10.73 -3.13 7.59
CA SER A 125 10.57 -3.29 9.02
C SER A 125 11.44 -2.30 9.79
N SER A 126 10.86 -1.62 10.79
CA SER A 126 11.60 -0.88 11.82
C SER A 126 12.49 -1.84 12.62
N GLY A 127 13.39 -1.32 13.43
CA GLY A 127 14.25 -2.15 14.28
C GLY A 127 13.49 -3.09 15.20
N GLN A 128 12.34 -2.66 15.71
CA GLN A 128 11.44 -3.45 16.55
C GLN A 128 10.74 -4.55 15.74
N ASN A 129 10.18 -4.19 14.60
CA ASN A 129 9.51 -5.12 13.69
C ASN A 129 10.49 -6.15 13.10
N LEU A 130 11.74 -5.74 12.83
CA LEU A 130 12.78 -6.65 12.36
C LEU A 130 13.13 -7.71 13.42
N TYR A 131 13.16 -7.31 14.71
CA TYR A 131 13.34 -8.28 15.79
C TYR A 131 12.21 -9.33 15.80
N ALA A 132 10.95 -8.90 15.81
CA ALA A 132 9.81 -9.80 15.79
C ALA A 132 9.81 -10.71 14.56
N GLN A 133 10.11 -10.15 13.38
CA GLN A 133 10.23 -10.87 12.11
C GLN A 133 11.27 -12.00 12.17
N MET A 134 12.50 -11.68 12.58
CA MET A 134 13.60 -12.64 12.62
C MET A 134 13.43 -13.67 13.73
N ASP A 135 12.82 -13.29 14.85
CA ASP A 135 12.49 -14.22 15.94
C ASP A 135 11.37 -15.19 15.54
N ALA A 136 10.43 -14.75 14.72
CA ALA A 136 9.41 -15.59 14.09
C ALA A 136 9.96 -16.50 12.95
N GLY A 137 11.25 -16.46 12.66
CA GLY A 137 11.90 -17.31 11.66
C GLY A 137 11.92 -16.76 10.23
N PHE A 138 11.42 -15.54 10.00
CA PHE A 138 11.44 -14.90 8.68
C PHE A 138 12.72 -14.11 8.48
N ASN A 139 13.64 -14.65 7.70
CA ASN A 139 14.92 -14.01 7.37
C ASN A 139 14.72 -13.02 6.21
N PRO A 140 15.02 -11.73 6.37
CA PRO A 140 14.83 -10.71 5.33
C PRO A 140 15.85 -10.86 4.20
N HIS A 141 15.42 -10.57 2.96
CA HIS A 141 16.26 -10.48 1.77
C HIS A 141 16.24 -9.09 1.17
N SER A 142 15.05 -8.59 0.85
CA SER A 142 14.92 -7.30 0.18
C SER A 142 13.63 -6.61 0.56
N PHE A 143 13.72 -5.30 0.67
CA PHE A 143 12.55 -4.43 0.53
C PHE A 143 12.00 -4.59 -0.89
N VAL A 144 10.69 -4.79 -0.99
CA VAL A 144 9.99 -4.99 -2.26
C VAL A 144 8.73 -4.14 -2.32
N PHE A 145 8.33 -3.76 -3.53
CA PHE A 145 7.10 -3.00 -3.73
C PHE A 145 6.42 -3.36 -5.06
N GLY A 146 5.10 -3.19 -5.11
CA GLY A 146 4.31 -3.34 -6.31
C GLY A 146 3.31 -2.20 -6.40
N ASN A 147 3.19 -1.55 -7.55
CA ASN A 147 2.28 -0.44 -7.74
C ASN A 147 1.44 -0.60 -9.01
N VAL A 148 0.27 0.04 -9.03
CA VAL A 148 -0.64 0.12 -10.17
C VAL A 148 -1.31 1.49 -10.17
N ALA A 149 -1.11 2.26 -11.23
CA ALA A 149 -1.90 3.46 -11.51
C ALA A 149 -3.13 3.06 -12.33
N TYR A 150 -4.30 3.53 -11.97
CA TYR A 150 -5.56 3.11 -12.57
C TYR A 150 -6.59 4.24 -12.60
N SER A 151 -7.54 4.13 -13.53
CA SER A 151 -8.71 5.02 -13.59
C SER A 151 -9.99 4.24 -13.77
N ILE A 152 -11.11 4.86 -13.39
CA ILE A 152 -12.44 4.29 -13.58
C ILE A 152 -12.86 4.36 -15.05
N GLY A 153 -12.30 5.32 -15.81
CA GLY A 153 -12.65 5.60 -17.21
C GLY A 153 -13.99 6.34 -17.37
N VAL A 154 -14.01 7.29 -18.29
CA VAL A 154 -15.26 8.02 -18.65
C VAL A 154 -16.20 7.13 -19.44
N GLY A 155 -15.67 6.20 -20.24
CA GLY A 155 -16.47 5.22 -21.01
C GLY A 155 -17.12 4.13 -20.13
N GLY A 156 -16.43 3.69 -19.07
CA GLY A 156 -17.03 2.90 -17.99
C GLY A 156 -18.04 3.72 -17.21
N GLY A 157 -17.76 5.03 -17.05
CA GLY A 157 -18.64 6.01 -16.42
C GLY A 157 -19.97 6.24 -17.17
N LEU A 158 -20.01 6.20 -18.50
CA LEU A 158 -21.27 6.39 -19.22
C LEU A 158 -22.22 5.18 -19.12
N LYS A 159 -21.70 3.95 -19.16
CA LYS A 159 -22.48 2.75 -18.84
C LYS A 159 -22.76 2.62 -17.33
N GLY A 160 -21.79 3.03 -16.49
CA GLY A 160 -21.93 3.09 -15.05
C GLY A 160 -22.80 4.26 -14.56
N LEU A 161 -22.82 5.41 -15.25
CA LEU A 161 -23.75 6.51 -14.96
C LEU A 161 -25.21 6.09 -15.14
N GLY A 162 -25.53 5.30 -16.18
CA GLY A 162 -26.86 4.72 -16.35
C GLY A 162 -27.23 3.72 -15.21
N ARG A 163 -26.26 3.02 -14.65
CA ARG A 163 -26.46 2.05 -13.55
C ARG A 163 -26.23 2.67 -12.15
N SER A 164 -25.42 3.75 -12.04
CA SER A 164 -25.29 4.50 -10.81
C SER A 164 -26.60 5.23 -10.39
N LEU A 165 -27.55 5.32 -11.32
CA LEU A 165 -28.92 5.75 -11.00
C LEU A 165 -29.69 4.68 -10.20
N ILE A 166 -29.28 3.41 -10.30
CA ILE A 166 -29.88 2.28 -9.61
C ILE A 166 -29.01 1.95 -8.39
N ARG A 167 -29.61 1.88 -7.22
CA ARG A 167 -28.93 1.49 -5.98
C ARG A 167 -28.48 0.04 -6.08
N GLY A 168 -27.25 -0.25 -5.62
CA GLY A 168 -26.74 -1.61 -5.55
C GLY A 168 -25.30 -1.72 -6.02
N GLU A 169 -24.81 -2.96 -6.15
CA GLU A 169 -23.46 -3.25 -6.63
C GLU A 169 -23.30 -2.91 -8.11
N VAL A 170 -22.22 -2.19 -8.42
CA VAL A 170 -21.79 -1.90 -9.78
C VAL A 170 -20.70 -2.90 -10.15
N LYS A 171 -21.10 -4.05 -10.71
CA LYS A 171 -20.21 -5.19 -10.95
C LYS A 171 -19.00 -4.84 -11.80
N GLU A 172 -19.17 -4.03 -12.83
CA GLU A 172 -18.10 -3.63 -13.74
C GLU A 172 -16.98 -2.86 -13.00
N PHE A 173 -17.35 -1.97 -12.08
CA PHE A 173 -16.37 -1.27 -11.26
C PHE A 173 -15.75 -2.19 -10.21
N THR A 174 -16.55 -3.05 -9.61
CA THR A 174 -16.05 -4.08 -8.69
C THR A 174 -14.96 -4.94 -9.35
N GLU A 175 -15.17 -5.40 -10.59
CA GLU A 175 -14.21 -6.22 -11.34
C GLU A 175 -12.93 -5.45 -11.66
N ILE A 176 -13.02 -4.20 -12.14
CA ILE A 176 -11.87 -3.34 -12.43
C ILE A 176 -11.03 -3.13 -11.18
N TYR A 177 -11.67 -2.76 -10.08
CA TYR A 177 -10.96 -2.49 -8.84
C TYR A 177 -10.35 -3.75 -8.25
N ASN A 178 -11.11 -4.85 -8.23
CA ASN A 178 -10.60 -6.12 -7.74
C ASN A 178 -9.36 -6.57 -8.54
N SER A 179 -9.43 -6.52 -9.87
CA SER A 179 -8.29 -6.87 -10.74
C SER A 179 -7.08 -5.97 -10.50
N THR A 180 -7.29 -4.67 -10.33
CA THR A 180 -6.21 -3.71 -10.03
C THR A 180 -5.52 -4.01 -8.71
N ARG A 181 -6.30 -4.35 -7.66
CA ARG A 181 -5.74 -4.71 -6.35
C ARG A 181 -4.88 -5.97 -6.42
N HIS A 182 -5.38 -6.99 -7.11
CA HIS A 182 -4.64 -8.24 -7.33
C HIS A 182 -3.41 -8.05 -8.22
N LEU A 183 -3.44 -7.11 -9.17
CA LEU A 183 -2.27 -6.81 -10.01
C LEU A 183 -1.13 -6.17 -9.18
N ALA A 184 -1.42 -5.25 -8.25
CA ALA A 184 -0.40 -4.71 -7.34
C ALA A 184 0.21 -5.83 -6.47
N LEU A 185 -0.63 -6.73 -5.95
CA LEU A 185 -0.18 -7.89 -5.17
C LEU A 185 0.68 -8.85 -5.99
N SER A 186 0.34 -9.10 -7.25
CA SER A 186 1.15 -9.96 -8.13
C SER A 186 2.53 -9.35 -8.39
N ARG A 187 2.63 -8.04 -8.59
CA ARG A 187 3.90 -7.34 -8.84
C ARG A 187 4.85 -7.42 -7.65
N ILE A 188 4.38 -7.22 -6.43
CA ILE A 188 5.22 -7.37 -5.24
C ILE A 188 5.70 -8.81 -5.05
N LYS A 189 4.89 -9.81 -5.44
CA LYS A 189 5.30 -11.22 -5.45
C LYS A 189 6.38 -11.51 -6.49
N GLU A 190 6.28 -10.93 -7.69
CA GLU A 190 7.32 -11.07 -8.72
C GLU A 190 8.67 -10.49 -8.23
N GLU A 191 8.67 -9.35 -7.58
CA GLU A 191 9.87 -8.79 -6.95
C GLU A 191 10.50 -9.76 -5.92
N ALA A 192 9.68 -10.42 -5.11
CA ALA A 192 10.15 -11.41 -4.13
C ALA A 192 10.72 -12.67 -4.80
N LYS A 193 10.16 -13.10 -5.93
CA LYS A 193 10.69 -14.23 -6.71
C LYS A 193 12.09 -13.95 -7.26
N LEU A 194 12.36 -12.72 -7.70
CA LEU A 194 13.68 -12.32 -8.23
C LEU A 194 14.79 -12.51 -7.18
N VAL A 195 14.49 -12.32 -5.90
CA VAL A 195 15.43 -12.53 -4.80
C VAL A 195 15.31 -13.90 -4.16
N LYS A 196 14.57 -14.83 -4.79
CA LYS A 196 14.34 -16.20 -4.31
C LYS A 196 13.74 -16.28 -2.90
N ALA A 197 12.94 -15.32 -2.52
CA ALA A 197 12.16 -15.34 -1.29
C ALA A 197 10.94 -16.27 -1.44
N ASN A 198 10.47 -16.85 -0.33
CA ASN A 198 9.24 -17.65 -0.29
C ASN A 198 8.09 -16.97 0.45
N ALA A 199 8.32 -15.74 0.91
CA ALA A 199 7.35 -14.93 1.61
C ALA A 199 7.53 -13.43 1.31
N VAL A 200 6.41 -12.67 1.29
CA VAL A 200 6.40 -11.21 1.43
C VAL A 200 5.57 -10.88 2.66
N ILE A 201 6.19 -10.31 3.67
CA ILE A 201 5.58 -10.04 4.96
C ILE A 201 5.55 -8.56 5.28
N GLY A 202 4.67 -8.17 6.21
CA GLY A 202 4.48 -6.78 6.58
C GLY A 202 4.01 -5.93 5.40
N ILE A 203 3.14 -6.47 4.54
CA ILE A 203 2.65 -5.72 3.37
C ILE A 203 1.75 -4.60 3.85
N GLU A 204 2.18 -3.38 3.57
CA GLU A 204 1.41 -2.16 3.74
C GLU A 204 0.86 -1.72 2.39
N THR A 205 -0.42 -1.32 2.39
CA THR A 205 -1.13 -0.88 1.19
C THR A 205 -1.51 0.57 1.33
N ASN A 206 -1.18 1.38 0.34
CA ASN A 206 -1.59 2.78 0.26
C ASN A 206 -2.23 3.08 -1.10
N ILE A 207 -3.23 3.97 -1.09
CA ILE A 207 -3.92 4.46 -2.28
C ILE A 207 -3.84 5.97 -2.29
N MET A 208 -3.34 6.53 -3.37
CA MET A 208 -3.14 7.96 -3.52
C MET A 208 -3.71 8.49 -4.83
N SER A 209 -4.08 9.76 -4.84
CA SER A 209 -4.54 10.44 -6.06
C SER A 209 -3.35 10.93 -6.88
N LEU A 210 -3.37 10.65 -8.19
CA LEU A 210 -2.29 10.97 -9.11
C LEU A 210 -2.87 11.51 -10.43
N TYR A 211 -2.87 12.84 -10.62
CA TYR A 211 -3.32 13.52 -11.86
C TYR A 211 -4.65 13.03 -12.46
N GLY A 212 -5.67 12.90 -11.61
CA GLY A 212 -6.99 12.42 -12.04
C GLY A 212 -7.13 10.90 -12.14
N ALA A 213 -6.05 10.16 -11.93
CA ALA A 213 -6.03 8.72 -11.68
C ALA A 213 -5.86 8.44 -10.19
N GLN A 214 -5.85 7.18 -9.83
CA GLN A 214 -5.43 6.70 -8.51
C GLN A 214 -4.25 5.76 -8.69
N GLU A 215 -3.35 5.77 -7.74
CA GLU A 215 -2.30 4.78 -7.61
C GLU A 215 -2.50 3.96 -6.35
N MET A 216 -2.41 2.64 -6.48
CA MET A 216 -2.24 1.72 -5.38
C MET A 216 -0.79 1.27 -5.33
N ILE A 217 -0.18 1.38 -4.17
CA ILE A 217 1.14 0.83 -3.89
C ILE A 217 1.05 -0.14 -2.72
N MET A 218 1.76 -1.25 -2.84
CA MET A 218 2.05 -2.19 -1.77
C MET A 218 3.55 -2.21 -1.54
N VAL A 219 3.98 -2.11 -0.30
CA VAL A 219 5.38 -2.24 0.12
C VAL A 219 5.49 -3.34 1.17
N GLY A 220 6.61 -4.04 1.21
CA GLY A 220 6.81 -5.10 2.18
C GLY A 220 8.24 -5.62 2.18
N THR A 221 8.48 -6.69 2.91
CA THR A 221 9.78 -7.36 2.98
C THR A 221 9.70 -8.75 2.38
N ALA A 222 10.47 -8.97 1.32
CA ALA A 222 10.73 -10.31 0.80
C ALA A 222 11.61 -11.06 1.80
N ALA A 223 11.17 -12.22 2.26
CA ALA A 223 11.81 -13.01 3.29
C ALA A 223 11.76 -14.50 2.98
N THR A 224 12.58 -15.29 3.66
CA THR A 224 12.47 -16.75 3.66
C THR A 224 12.13 -17.29 5.04
N HIS A 225 11.25 -18.29 5.05
CA HIS A 225 10.95 -19.11 6.22
C HIS A 225 11.13 -20.59 5.86
N PRO A 226 11.82 -21.40 6.68
CA PRO A 226 12.18 -22.79 6.33
C PRO A 226 10.96 -23.67 6.06
N ASN A 227 9.85 -23.47 6.77
CA ASN A 227 8.63 -24.27 6.59
C ASN A 227 7.79 -23.84 5.37
N LEU A 228 8.20 -22.78 4.64
CA LEU A 228 7.52 -22.27 3.44
C LEU A 228 8.25 -22.62 2.13
N ASN A 229 9.16 -23.59 2.13
CA ASN A 229 9.92 -23.96 0.93
C ASN A 229 9.04 -24.42 -0.25
N ALA A 230 7.87 -25.00 0.02
CA ALA A 230 6.89 -25.36 -1.00
C ALA A 230 6.33 -24.16 -1.77
N TYR A 231 6.45 -22.96 -1.22
CA TYR A 231 5.95 -21.70 -1.80
C TYR A 231 7.02 -20.90 -2.53
N GLN A 232 8.19 -21.48 -2.83
CA GLN A 232 9.29 -20.79 -3.52
C GLN A 232 8.89 -20.23 -4.89
N GLN A 233 8.01 -20.93 -5.61
CA GLN A 233 7.52 -20.50 -6.94
C GLN A 233 6.35 -19.53 -6.87
N ASP A 234 5.65 -19.49 -5.75
CA ASP A 234 4.53 -18.58 -5.49
C ASP A 234 4.60 -18.08 -4.03
N PRO A 235 5.45 -17.07 -3.74
CA PRO A 235 5.69 -16.59 -2.39
C PRO A 235 4.40 -16.28 -1.64
N VAL A 236 4.30 -16.71 -0.39
CA VAL A 236 3.19 -16.36 0.49
C VAL A 236 3.19 -14.85 0.76
N THR A 237 2.03 -14.30 1.06
CA THR A 237 1.88 -12.86 1.30
C THR A 237 1.13 -12.60 2.60
N SER A 238 1.52 -11.56 3.36
CA SER A 238 0.90 -11.20 4.63
C SER A 238 0.83 -9.70 4.84
N SER A 239 -0.35 -9.21 5.22
CA SER A 239 -0.59 -7.82 5.65
C SER A 239 -0.56 -7.63 7.16
N LEU A 240 -0.17 -8.66 7.91
CA LEU A 240 0.00 -8.59 9.35
C LEU A 240 1.24 -7.75 9.70
N THR A 241 1.17 -7.04 10.80
CA THR A 241 2.38 -6.48 11.42
C THR A 241 3.30 -7.61 11.85
N ASN A 242 4.61 -7.34 11.97
CA ASN A 242 5.54 -8.39 12.36
C ASN A 242 5.32 -8.89 13.79
N VAL A 243 4.73 -8.08 14.67
CA VAL A 243 4.32 -8.51 16.01
C VAL A 243 3.11 -9.44 15.95
N GLU A 244 2.10 -9.13 15.13
CA GLU A 244 0.96 -10.04 14.89
C GLU A 244 1.44 -11.35 14.28
N LEU A 245 2.35 -11.28 13.30
CA LEU A 245 2.95 -12.46 12.68
C LEU A 245 3.72 -13.31 13.70
N TRP A 246 4.51 -12.68 14.57
CA TRP A 246 5.20 -13.35 15.66
C TRP A 246 4.25 -14.11 16.60
N ASN A 247 3.14 -13.46 17.00
CA ASN A 247 2.14 -14.10 17.84
C ASN A 247 1.50 -15.33 17.18
N LEU A 248 1.22 -15.25 15.88
CA LEU A 248 0.64 -16.38 15.12
C LEU A 248 1.64 -17.53 14.97
N VAL A 249 2.90 -17.22 14.68
CA VAL A 249 3.97 -18.23 14.60
C VAL A 249 4.14 -18.94 15.96
N ASN A 250 4.07 -18.19 17.06
CA ASN A 250 4.11 -18.77 18.41
C ASN A 250 2.95 -19.73 18.69
N LEU A 251 1.80 -19.52 18.05
CA LEU A 251 0.63 -20.42 18.08
C LEU A 251 0.69 -21.55 17.04
N GLY A 252 1.76 -21.62 16.23
CA GLY A 252 1.95 -22.63 15.19
C GLY A 252 1.28 -22.30 13.85
N TYR A 253 0.92 -21.05 13.57
CA TYR A 253 0.34 -20.63 12.30
C TYR A 253 1.35 -19.89 11.42
N LEU A 254 1.31 -20.16 10.13
CA LEU A 254 2.02 -19.37 9.12
C LEU A 254 1.04 -18.73 8.14
N PRO A 255 1.38 -17.53 7.61
CA PRO A 255 0.61 -16.92 6.53
C PRO A 255 0.74 -17.76 5.26
N ILE A 256 -0.32 -17.79 4.46
CA ILE A 256 -0.33 -18.44 3.15
C ILE A 256 -0.57 -17.40 2.06
N LYS A 257 -1.57 -16.53 2.24
CA LYS A 257 -1.97 -15.57 1.22
C LYS A 257 -2.58 -14.34 1.86
N MET A 258 -2.16 -13.16 1.43
CA MET A 258 -2.92 -11.94 1.64
C MET A 258 -4.14 -11.98 0.74
N VAL A 259 -5.34 -11.93 1.34
CA VAL A 259 -6.62 -11.99 0.64
C VAL A 259 -7.23 -10.61 0.56
N ILE A 260 -7.78 -10.28 -0.62
CA ILE A 260 -8.34 -8.97 -0.92
C ILE A 260 -9.74 -9.16 -1.52
N GLY A 261 -10.74 -8.51 -0.94
CA GLY A 261 -12.09 -8.47 -1.47
C GLY A 261 -12.55 -7.04 -1.69
N VAL A 262 -13.05 -6.76 -2.86
CA VAL A 262 -13.56 -5.43 -3.25
C VAL A 262 -15.03 -5.53 -3.61
N SER A 263 -15.80 -4.50 -3.27
CA SER A 263 -17.19 -4.33 -3.70
C SER A 263 -17.46 -2.85 -3.93
N VAL A 264 -17.95 -2.48 -5.10
CA VAL A 264 -18.32 -1.12 -5.44
C VAL A 264 -19.83 -1.00 -5.52
N TYR A 265 -20.37 -0.03 -4.77
CA TYR A 265 -21.81 0.19 -4.67
C TYR A 265 -22.21 1.61 -5.08
N SER A 266 -23.35 1.72 -5.75
CA SER A 266 -24.02 2.99 -6.02
C SER A 266 -25.02 3.30 -4.92
N LEU A 267 -24.94 4.52 -4.39
CA LEU A 267 -25.89 5.09 -3.44
C LEU A 267 -27.15 5.66 -4.12
N GLY A 268 -27.16 5.67 -5.46
CA GLY A 268 -28.22 6.28 -6.29
C GLY A 268 -28.01 7.75 -6.52
N PHE A 269 -28.90 8.35 -7.33
CA PHE A 269 -28.81 9.75 -7.76
C PHE A 269 -28.83 10.71 -6.57
N GLY A 270 -27.82 11.59 -6.48
CA GLY A 270 -27.73 12.64 -5.45
C GLY A 270 -27.10 12.21 -4.13
N GLY A 271 -26.69 10.94 -3.98
CA GLY A 271 -25.98 10.46 -2.79
C GLY A 271 -24.48 10.75 -2.88
N SER A 272 -23.92 11.55 -1.95
CA SER A 272 -22.52 11.46 -1.61
C SER A 272 -22.40 10.88 -0.19
N LEU A 273 -21.34 10.15 0.10
CA LEU A 273 -21.12 9.64 1.45
C LEU A 273 -21.12 10.77 2.49
N LYS A 274 -20.61 11.95 2.12
CA LYS A 274 -20.63 13.15 2.97
C LYS A 274 -22.03 13.74 3.14
N SER A 275 -22.86 13.79 2.08
CA SER A 275 -24.24 14.28 2.20
C SER A 275 -25.10 13.30 3.00
N VAL A 276 -24.84 12.03 2.89
CA VAL A 276 -25.50 10.98 3.67
C VAL A 276 -25.09 11.04 5.15
N LEU A 277 -23.80 11.20 5.43
CA LEU A 277 -23.31 11.39 6.80
C LEU A 277 -23.75 12.76 7.39
N GLY A 278 -23.93 13.79 6.54
CA GLY A 278 -24.41 15.13 6.96
C GLY A 278 -25.92 15.21 7.18
N ILE A 279 -26.72 14.39 6.50
CA ILE A 279 -28.19 14.28 6.70
C ILE A 279 -28.51 13.48 7.97
N LEU A 280 -27.55 12.77 8.55
CA LEU A 280 -27.70 12.01 9.79
C LEU A 280 -27.96 12.85 11.06
N ILE A 281 -28.26 14.14 10.92
CA ILE A 281 -28.68 14.98 12.05
C ILE A 281 -30.13 14.62 12.53
N GLY A 282 -30.80 13.60 11.93
CA GLY A 282 -32.19 13.38 12.28
C GLY A 282 -32.81 11.99 12.14
N GLY A 283 -32.08 10.88 11.85
CA GLY A 283 -32.74 9.56 11.81
C GLY A 283 -32.00 8.46 11.07
N LYS A 284 -32.38 7.19 11.32
CA LYS A 284 -31.88 6.01 10.61
C LYS A 284 -32.31 6.04 9.14
N ILE A 285 -31.37 5.87 8.22
CA ILE A 285 -31.66 5.64 6.81
C ILE A 285 -31.49 4.14 6.55
N ASP A 286 -32.55 3.36 6.82
CA ASP A 286 -32.52 1.89 6.76
C ASP A 286 -32.01 1.38 5.41
N THR A 287 -32.45 1.96 4.30
CA THR A 287 -32.02 1.58 2.95
C THR A 287 -30.51 1.75 2.75
N MET A 288 -29.92 2.84 3.30
CA MET A 288 -28.49 3.09 3.19
C MET A 288 -27.69 2.13 4.06
N THR A 289 -28.16 1.90 5.27
CA THR A 289 -27.56 0.91 6.20
C THR A 289 -27.53 -0.46 5.56
N GLN A 290 -28.62 -0.88 4.90
CA GLN A 290 -28.68 -2.14 4.20
C GLN A 290 -27.69 -2.22 3.02
N LEU A 291 -27.58 -1.18 2.19
CA LEU A 291 -26.63 -1.15 1.07
C LEU A 291 -25.18 -1.26 1.54
N LEU A 292 -24.81 -0.53 2.58
CA LEU A 292 -23.47 -0.60 3.17
C LEU A 292 -23.19 -1.96 3.78
N TYR A 293 -24.20 -2.58 4.40
CA TYR A 293 -24.10 -3.94 4.91
C TYR A 293 -23.89 -4.95 3.78
N GLU A 294 -24.68 -4.90 2.71
CA GLU A 294 -24.55 -5.78 1.54
C GLU A 294 -23.19 -5.63 0.85
N ALA A 295 -22.69 -4.39 0.72
CA ALA A 295 -21.37 -4.13 0.16
C ALA A 295 -20.26 -4.80 0.97
N ARG A 296 -20.32 -4.66 2.30
CA ARG A 296 -19.38 -5.30 3.22
C ARG A 296 -19.44 -6.82 3.10
N GLU A 297 -20.66 -7.41 3.14
CA GLU A 297 -20.83 -8.86 3.09
C GLU A 297 -20.28 -9.45 1.78
N LYS A 298 -20.45 -8.76 0.66
CA LYS A 298 -19.88 -9.20 -0.62
C LYS A 298 -18.36 -9.11 -0.67
N ALA A 299 -17.76 -8.07 -0.10
CA ALA A 299 -16.31 -7.97 0.02
C ALA A 299 -15.76 -9.09 0.93
N LEU A 300 -16.44 -9.37 2.06
CA LEU A 300 -16.08 -10.47 2.96
C LEU A 300 -16.22 -11.85 2.29
N ALA A 301 -17.29 -12.08 1.52
CA ALA A 301 -17.48 -13.33 0.80
C ALA A 301 -16.34 -13.59 -0.21
N ARG A 302 -15.78 -12.54 -0.85
CA ARG A 302 -14.65 -12.67 -1.75
C ARG A 302 -13.37 -13.11 -1.04
N ILE A 303 -13.04 -12.51 0.12
CA ILE A 303 -11.86 -12.96 0.89
C ILE A 303 -12.03 -14.36 1.45
N GLN A 304 -13.24 -14.78 1.81
CA GLN A 304 -13.52 -16.16 2.22
C GLN A 304 -13.34 -17.15 1.07
N ALA A 305 -13.81 -16.79 -0.13
CA ALA A 305 -13.59 -17.61 -1.33
C ALA A 305 -12.08 -17.76 -1.64
N ASP A 306 -11.32 -16.67 -1.61
CA ASP A 306 -9.87 -16.66 -1.80
C ASP A 306 -9.13 -17.51 -0.76
N ALA A 307 -9.55 -17.45 0.50
CA ALA A 307 -8.98 -18.23 1.59
C ALA A 307 -9.28 -19.74 1.44
N ASN A 308 -10.52 -20.08 1.05
CA ASN A 308 -10.90 -21.46 0.77
C ASN A 308 -10.10 -22.05 -0.41
N GLU A 309 -9.90 -21.26 -1.48
CA GLU A 309 -9.14 -21.68 -2.66
C GLU A 309 -7.67 -22.03 -2.31
N CYS A 310 -7.03 -21.26 -1.43
CA CYS A 310 -5.66 -21.54 -1.01
C CYS A 310 -5.55 -22.57 0.13
N GLY A 311 -6.66 -23.12 0.62
CA GLY A 311 -6.68 -24.15 1.67
C GLY A 311 -6.23 -23.63 3.03
N ALA A 312 -6.60 -22.38 3.35
CA ALA A 312 -6.35 -21.78 4.66
C ALA A 312 -7.30 -22.34 5.72
N ASP A 313 -6.85 -22.31 6.96
CA ASP A 313 -7.70 -22.66 8.12
C ASP A 313 -8.53 -21.45 8.56
N GLU A 314 -7.94 -20.24 8.51
CA GLU A 314 -8.56 -19.00 8.98
C GLU A 314 -8.09 -17.78 8.18
N VAL A 315 -8.87 -16.69 8.27
CA VAL A 315 -8.45 -15.35 7.82
C VAL A 315 -8.35 -14.44 9.05
N VAL A 316 -7.19 -13.86 9.26
CA VAL A 316 -6.89 -13.02 10.41
C VAL A 316 -6.45 -11.62 10.00
N GLY A 317 -6.47 -10.67 10.93
CA GLY A 317 -6.03 -9.30 10.68
C GLY A 317 -6.86 -8.56 9.62
N ALA A 318 -8.16 -8.88 9.50
CA ALA A 318 -9.03 -8.27 8.50
C ALA A 318 -9.21 -6.76 8.77
N LYS A 319 -8.84 -5.94 7.78
CA LYS A 319 -8.99 -4.47 7.78
C LYS A 319 -9.97 -4.07 6.69
N THR A 320 -10.92 -3.20 7.02
CA THR A 320 -11.92 -2.69 6.08
C THR A 320 -11.61 -1.24 5.73
N TYR A 321 -11.60 -0.95 4.44
CA TYR A 321 -11.42 0.39 3.90
C TYR A 321 -12.67 0.80 3.14
N ILE A 322 -13.06 2.06 3.30
CA ILE A 322 -14.24 2.64 2.61
C ILE A 322 -13.76 3.88 1.89
N PHE A 323 -13.90 3.89 0.57
CA PHE A 323 -13.50 5.01 -0.27
C PHE A 323 -14.73 5.64 -0.94
N ASP A 324 -14.90 6.96 -0.76
CA ASP A 324 -15.85 7.75 -1.55
C ASP A 324 -15.22 8.02 -2.91
N MET A 325 -15.77 7.40 -3.96
CA MET A 325 -15.29 7.54 -5.33
C MET A 325 -15.89 8.74 -6.06
N GLY A 326 -16.80 9.47 -5.40
CA GLY A 326 -17.58 10.53 -6.01
C GLY A 326 -18.76 10.00 -6.84
N GLY A 327 -19.68 10.91 -7.25
CA GLY A 327 -20.83 10.52 -8.09
C GLY A 327 -21.80 9.54 -7.43
N GLY A 328 -21.77 9.39 -6.11
CA GLY A 328 -22.61 8.47 -5.36
C GLY A 328 -22.10 7.01 -5.38
N LEU A 329 -20.84 6.80 -5.76
CA LEU A 329 -20.18 5.51 -5.71
C LEU A 329 -19.30 5.38 -4.47
N VAL A 330 -19.34 4.20 -3.85
CA VAL A 330 -18.53 3.86 -2.67
C VAL A 330 -17.84 2.52 -2.91
N GLU A 331 -16.53 2.48 -2.72
CA GLU A 331 -15.75 1.23 -2.70
C GLU A 331 -15.62 0.72 -1.27
N PHE A 332 -15.94 -0.55 -1.08
CA PHE A 332 -15.58 -1.33 0.09
C PHE A 332 -14.44 -2.27 -0.27
N MET A 333 -13.34 -2.15 0.42
CA MET A 333 -12.21 -3.06 0.29
C MET A 333 -11.93 -3.70 1.64
N VAL A 334 -11.78 -5.01 1.65
CA VAL A 334 -11.34 -5.77 2.83
C VAL A 334 -10.03 -6.46 2.49
N ILE A 335 -9.06 -6.33 3.37
CA ILE A 335 -7.76 -7.00 3.27
C ILE A 335 -7.57 -7.82 4.52
N GLY A 336 -7.13 -9.08 4.36
CA GLY A 336 -6.80 -9.96 5.48
C GLY A 336 -5.64 -10.89 5.12
N THR A 337 -5.21 -11.69 6.06
CA THR A 337 -4.19 -12.72 5.83
C THR A 337 -4.79 -14.10 6.10
N ALA A 338 -4.84 -14.93 5.08
CA ALA A 338 -5.17 -16.34 5.18
C ALA A 338 -4.00 -17.08 5.82
N VAL A 339 -4.26 -17.85 6.87
CA VAL A 339 -3.25 -18.55 7.66
C VAL A 339 -3.55 -20.03 7.72
N LYS A 340 -2.50 -20.83 7.94
CA LYS A 340 -2.60 -22.28 8.09
C LYS A 340 -1.75 -22.76 9.25
N LYS A 341 -2.23 -23.78 9.95
CA LYS A 341 -1.51 -24.40 11.06
C LYS A 341 -0.45 -25.37 10.56
N PHE A 342 0.74 -25.31 11.17
CA PHE A 342 1.88 -26.20 10.91
C PHE A 342 2.30 -26.85 12.24
N SER A 343 2.59 -28.13 12.23
CA SER A 343 2.87 -28.91 13.46
C SER A 343 4.17 -28.51 14.18
N ASP A 344 5.17 -28.04 13.42
CA ASP A 344 6.54 -27.85 13.92
C ASP A 344 7.01 -26.40 13.76
N VAL A 345 6.09 -25.45 13.91
CA VAL A 345 6.38 -24.03 13.80
C VAL A 345 6.22 -23.36 15.16
N THR A 346 7.26 -22.65 15.58
CA THR A 346 7.24 -21.79 16.77
C THR A 346 8.28 -20.68 16.62
N THR A 347 8.20 -19.67 17.46
CA THR A 347 9.17 -18.58 17.56
C THR A 347 10.48 -19.04 18.22
N LYS A 348 11.61 -18.35 17.95
CA LYS A 348 12.91 -18.66 18.59
C LYS A 348 12.88 -18.44 20.09
N ASN A 349 12.16 -17.41 20.53
CA ASN A 349 11.95 -17.12 21.93
C ASN A 349 10.47 -17.30 22.30
N PRO A 350 10.16 -17.83 23.50
CA PRO A 350 8.76 -18.04 23.91
C PRO A 350 8.04 -16.74 24.27
N GLN A 351 8.77 -15.64 24.45
CA GLN A 351 8.24 -14.32 24.78
C GLN A 351 8.93 -13.27 23.95
N ILE A 352 8.12 -12.38 23.37
CA ILE A 352 8.63 -11.22 22.65
C ILE A 352 9.21 -10.19 23.63
N LEU A 353 10.23 -9.47 23.21
CA LEU A 353 10.80 -8.37 24.01
C LEU A 353 9.76 -7.25 24.20
N PRO A 354 9.57 -6.73 25.42
CA PRO A 354 8.67 -5.59 25.63
C PRO A 354 9.00 -4.38 24.72
N GLN A 355 10.28 -4.11 24.49
CA GLN A 355 10.75 -3.03 23.62
C GLN A 355 10.33 -3.21 22.17
N ALA A 356 10.06 -4.45 21.72
CA ALA A 356 9.57 -4.73 20.37
C ALA A 356 8.08 -4.40 20.20
N ILE A 357 7.33 -4.26 21.31
CA ILE A 357 5.89 -3.98 21.29
C ILE A 357 5.60 -2.49 21.51
N ILE A 358 6.50 -1.77 22.22
CA ILE A 358 6.31 -0.34 22.52
C ILE A 358 6.45 0.45 21.22
N GLU A 359 5.37 1.10 20.80
CA GLU A 359 5.39 1.96 19.62
C GLU A 359 6.24 3.21 19.89
N ASP A 360 7.22 3.41 19.04
CA ASP A 360 8.03 4.62 18.99
C ASP A 360 7.54 5.53 17.86
N ARG A 361 8.00 6.78 17.85
CA ARG A 361 7.77 7.67 16.72
C ARG A 361 8.59 7.20 15.53
N ASP A 362 7.92 6.91 14.43
CA ASP A 362 8.57 6.62 13.16
C ASP A 362 9.32 7.85 12.63
N THR A 363 10.40 7.60 11.88
CA THR A 363 11.03 8.65 11.06
C THR A 363 10.08 9.03 9.95
N VAL A 364 9.57 10.26 9.96
CA VAL A 364 8.55 10.75 9.03
C VAL A 364 9.14 11.87 8.18
N ILE A 365 8.86 11.81 6.88
CA ILE A 365 9.03 12.95 5.98
C ILE A 365 7.80 13.84 6.17
N ASN A 366 7.99 15.03 6.75
CA ASN A 366 6.92 16.02 6.86
C ASN A 366 7.15 17.10 5.80
N SER A 367 6.30 17.10 4.77
CA SER A 367 6.29 18.16 3.76
C SER A 367 5.01 18.98 3.88
N GLU A 368 5.14 20.22 4.37
CA GLU A 368 4.00 21.16 4.46
C GLU A 368 3.63 21.77 3.10
N TYR A 369 4.49 21.62 2.08
CA TYR A 369 4.31 22.19 0.75
C TYR A 369 3.93 21.13 -0.28
N GLY A 370 2.66 21.07 -0.61
CA GLY A 370 2.10 20.17 -1.61
C GLY A 370 1.20 19.08 -1.00
N SER A 371 0.46 18.39 -1.85
CA SER A 371 -0.30 17.21 -1.44
C SER A 371 0.65 16.02 -1.31
N SER A 372 1.36 15.95 -0.20
CA SER A 372 2.15 14.78 0.14
C SER A 372 1.23 13.68 0.65
N THR A 373 1.42 12.49 0.13
CA THR A 373 0.80 11.30 0.67
C THR A 373 1.91 10.47 1.29
N THR A 374 2.18 10.72 2.55
CA THR A 374 3.20 9.99 3.30
C THR A 374 2.70 8.58 3.56
N ILE A 375 3.48 7.58 3.15
CA ILE A 375 3.27 6.18 3.56
C ILE A 375 3.85 6.05 4.98
N SER A 376 3.13 6.56 5.98
CA SER A 376 3.53 6.39 7.37
C SER A 376 2.67 5.33 8.05
N LYS A 377 3.29 4.59 8.94
CA LYS A 377 2.68 3.57 9.80
C LYS A 377 1.75 4.12 10.87
N SER A 378 1.13 5.26 10.71
CA SER A 378 0.15 5.69 11.68
C SER A 378 -1.24 5.18 11.34
N SER A 379 -1.80 4.35 12.19
CA SER A 379 -3.20 3.90 12.19
C SER A 379 -4.20 5.03 12.48
N GLU A 380 -3.86 6.28 12.20
CA GLU A 380 -4.76 7.40 12.40
C GLU A 380 -5.20 8.01 11.07
N ARG A 381 -6.47 7.74 10.76
CA ARG A 381 -7.42 8.52 9.96
C ARG A 381 -6.81 9.57 9.02
N SER A 382 -6.31 9.18 7.87
CA SER A 382 -6.18 10.12 6.76
C SER A 382 -7.58 10.34 6.15
N SER A 383 -8.25 11.41 6.55
CA SER A 383 -9.37 11.93 5.78
C SER A 383 -8.81 12.44 4.46
N ILE A 384 -9.00 11.69 3.37
CA ILE A 384 -8.70 12.17 2.02
C ILE A 384 -9.58 13.40 1.76
N LYS A 385 -8.98 14.58 1.86
CA LYS A 385 -9.60 15.81 1.37
C LYS A 385 -9.49 15.80 -0.15
N THR A 386 -10.50 15.27 -0.82
CA THR A 386 -10.68 15.48 -2.25
C THR A 386 -11.05 16.97 -2.46
N GLN A 387 -10.07 17.83 -2.63
CA GLN A 387 -10.31 19.17 -3.16
C GLN A 387 -10.57 19.04 -4.68
N PHE A 388 -11.83 18.81 -5.04
CA PHE A 388 -12.28 19.18 -6.37
C PHE A 388 -12.25 20.72 -6.42
N GLY A 389 -11.28 21.28 -7.12
CA GLY A 389 -11.20 22.72 -7.30
C GLY A 389 -12.46 23.21 -8.00
N ILE A 390 -12.98 24.37 -7.55
CA ILE A 390 -14.16 25.06 -8.12
C ILE A 390 -14.05 25.16 -9.65
N PHE A 391 -12.84 25.28 -10.20
CA PHE A 391 -12.56 25.30 -11.64
C PHE A 391 -12.91 24.01 -12.39
N GLN A 392 -12.83 22.83 -11.77
CA GLN A 392 -13.25 21.58 -12.40
C GLN A 392 -14.76 21.47 -12.47
N ILE A 393 -15.47 21.95 -11.45
CA ILE A 393 -16.94 21.99 -11.45
C ILE A 393 -17.42 22.98 -12.53
N ILE A 394 -16.80 24.15 -12.64
CA ILE A 394 -17.12 25.15 -13.68
C ILE A 394 -16.84 24.56 -15.08
N GLY A 395 -15.73 23.84 -15.28
CA GLY A 395 -15.41 23.18 -16.54
C GLY A 395 -16.45 22.14 -16.97
N ILE A 396 -16.93 21.34 -16.02
CA ILE A 396 -17.99 20.34 -16.28
C ILE A 396 -19.32 21.02 -16.61
N VAL A 397 -19.69 22.09 -15.90
CA VAL A 397 -20.93 22.83 -16.15
C VAL A 397 -20.89 23.50 -17.54
N ILE A 398 -19.76 24.11 -17.92
CA ILE A 398 -19.60 24.70 -19.26
C ILE A 398 -19.66 23.61 -20.35
N PHE A 399 -19.02 22.46 -20.13
CA PHE A 399 -19.06 21.35 -21.09
C PHE A 399 -20.49 20.82 -21.27
N ILE A 400 -21.25 20.67 -20.18
CA ILE A 400 -22.65 20.23 -20.26
C ILE A 400 -23.51 21.29 -20.97
N MET A 401 -23.33 22.58 -20.69
CA MET A 401 -24.07 23.65 -21.38
C MET A 401 -23.75 23.68 -22.88
N VAL A 402 -22.50 23.54 -23.29
CA VAL A 402 -22.10 23.50 -24.69
C VAL A 402 -22.67 22.24 -25.37
N TYR A 403 -22.64 21.11 -24.69
CA TYR A 403 -23.22 19.88 -25.22
C TYR A 403 -24.74 19.97 -25.40
N VAL A 404 -25.46 20.50 -24.43
CA VAL A 404 -26.90 20.72 -24.52
C VAL A 404 -27.21 21.71 -25.64
N TYR A 405 -26.45 22.80 -25.77
CA TYR A 405 -26.62 23.78 -26.84
C TYR A 405 -26.40 23.13 -28.22
N LEU A 406 -25.38 22.32 -28.40
CA LEU A 406 -25.09 21.62 -29.66
C LEU A 406 -26.15 20.57 -30.02
N VAL A 407 -26.72 19.90 -29.02
CA VAL A 407 -27.73 18.83 -29.25
C VAL A 407 -29.12 19.40 -29.47
N VAL A 408 -29.47 20.53 -28.81
CA VAL A 408 -30.82 21.12 -28.85
C VAL A 408 -30.98 22.16 -29.94
N PHE A 409 -29.93 22.93 -30.26
CA PHE A 409 -30.01 24.06 -31.19
C PHE A 409 -29.33 23.86 -32.57
N LYS A 410 -28.73 22.68 -32.83
CA LYS A 410 -28.14 22.31 -34.13
C LYS A 410 -28.97 21.23 -34.86
N ARG A 411 -30.32 21.37 -34.72
CA ARG A 411 -31.27 20.70 -35.63
C ARG A 411 -31.92 21.75 -36.51
#